data_3f6589808acba12b7437c378bf22fd29
#
_entry.id   3f6589808acba12b7437c378bf22fd29
#
_cell.length_a   1.000
_cell.length_b   1.000
_cell.length_c   1.000
_cell.angle_alpha   90.00
_cell.angle_beta   90.00
_cell.angle_gamma   90.00
#
_symmetry.space_group_name_H-M   'P 1'
#
loop_
_entity.id
_entity.type
_entity.pdbx_description
1 polymer ?
#
loop_
_entity_poly.entity_id
_entity_poly.type
_entity_poly.pdbx_seq_one_letter_code
_entity_poly.pdbx_strand_id
1 'polypeptide(L)'
;GFETPGACLAGAVDILTEAISEDTKLRAWTYQEILQNSAILSSLKDQAADEKLVFQIYYDFSEKVSKMQGYRTLALNRGEKIGALKISFEHNLDKILRFFAIRFPQKNSYIEEAISQAVKKKILPAMERRIRTELTEDAEAGAISLFSENLRNLLLVPPLKGKTVLGFDPAFRTG
;
A
#
# COMPACT_ATOMS: atom_id res chain seq x y z
N GLY A 1 -2.69 -32.44 -20.39
CA GLY A 1 -1.68 -32.68 -21.39
C GLY A 1 -1.63 -31.60 -22.42
N PHE A 2 -0.45 -31.26 -22.89
CA PHE A 2 -0.25 -30.28 -23.96
C PHE A 2 -0.50 -30.97 -25.29
N GLU A 3 -1.71 -30.86 -25.80
CA GLU A 3 -2.11 -31.59 -27.01
C GLU A 3 -1.79 -30.84 -28.31
N THR A 4 -1.41 -29.56 -28.23
CA THR A 4 -1.05 -28.74 -29.38
C THR A 4 0.26 -28.00 -29.18
N PRO A 5 1.03 -27.68 -30.25
CA PRO A 5 2.24 -26.86 -30.14
C PRO A 5 2.00 -25.49 -29.47
N GLY A 6 0.83 -24.88 -29.71
CA GLY A 6 0.44 -23.62 -29.05
C GLY A 6 0.25 -23.77 -27.55
N ALA A 7 -0.34 -24.86 -27.08
CA ALA A 7 -0.49 -25.14 -25.65
C ALA A 7 0.87 -25.37 -24.97
N CYS A 8 1.82 -26.01 -25.65
CA CYS A 8 3.20 -26.17 -25.16
C CYS A 8 3.91 -24.82 -25.02
N LEU A 9 3.76 -23.93 -25.99
CA LEU A 9 4.36 -22.57 -25.94
C LEU A 9 3.73 -21.73 -24.83
N ALA A 10 2.40 -21.76 -24.67
CA ALA A 10 1.74 -21.09 -23.56
C ALA A 10 2.24 -21.58 -22.18
N GLY A 11 2.35 -22.91 -22.01
CA GLY A 11 2.92 -23.48 -20.79
C GLY A 11 4.39 -23.06 -20.54
N ALA A 12 5.18 -22.94 -21.60
CA ALA A 12 6.55 -22.42 -21.49
C ALA A 12 6.59 -20.95 -21.04
N VAL A 13 5.69 -20.09 -21.55
CA VAL A 13 5.53 -18.70 -21.11
C VAL A 13 5.14 -18.66 -19.63
N ASP A 14 4.23 -19.53 -19.18
CA ASP A 14 3.83 -19.58 -17.77
C ASP A 14 4.99 -19.97 -16.85
N ILE A 15 5.80 -20.97 -17.23
CA ILE A 15 7.00 -21.39 -16.49
C ILE A 15 8.03 -20.25 -16.41
N LEU A 16 8.28 -19.57 -17.54
CA LEU A 16 9.17 -18.40 -17.57
C LEU A 16 8.64 -17.26 -16.71
N THR A 17 7.34 -16.98 -16.78
CA THR A 17 6.67 -15.98 -15.95
C THR A 17 6.88 -16.28 -14.46
N GLU A 18 6.75 -17.53 -14.05
CA GLU A 18 6.98 -17.95 -12.66
C GLU A 18 8.45 -17.73 -12.27
N ALA A 19 9.38 -18.25 -13.05
CA ALA A 19 10.82 -18.13 -12.79
C ALA A 19 11.27 -16.65 -12.71
N ILE A 20 10.78 -15.79 -13.60
CA ILE A 20 11.05 -14.34 -13.56
C ILE A 20 10.45 -13.71 -12.30
N SER A 21 9.24 -14.12 -11.93
CA SER A 21 8.52 -13.55 -10.78
C SER A 21 9.16 -13.91 -9.43
N GLU A 22 9.92 -15.00 -9.36
CA GLU A 22 10.61 -15.46 -8.16
C GLU A 22 12.04 -14.94 -8.02
N ASP A 23 12.59 -14.30 -9.06
CA ASP A 23 13.93 -13.71 -9.00
C ASP A 23 14.02 -12.65 -7.90
N THR A 24 14.80 -12.97 -6.87
CA THR A 24 14.95 -12.12 -5.68
C THR A 24 15.60 -10.78 -5.99
N LYS A 25 16.52 -10.70 -6.97
CA LYS A 25 17.19 -9.46 -7.36
C LYS A 25 16.22 -8.52 -8.11
N LEU A 26 15.43 -9.08 -9.02
CA LEU A 26 14.39 -8.33 -9.74
C LEU A 26 13.33 -7.81 -8.79
N ARG A 27 12.88 -8.62 -7.85
CA ARG A 27 11.92 -8.21 -6.81
C ARG A 27 12.49 -7.10 -5.92
N ALA A 28 13.72 -7.26 -5.44
CA ALA A 28 14.38 -6.25 -4.60
C ALA A 28 14.57 -4.92 -5.33
N TRP A 29 15.00 -4.96 -6.59
CA TRP A 29 15.11 -3.75 -7.39
C TRP A 29 13.76 -3.08 -7.62
N THR A 30 12.72 -3.86 -7.97
CA THR A 30 11.36 -3.33 -8.19
C THR A 30 10.80 -2.69 -6.91
N TYR A 31 11.01 -3.32 -5.77
CA TYR A 31 10.63 -2.76 -4.47
C TYR A 31 11.27 -1.38 -4.24
N GLN A 32 12.59 -1.26 -4.45
CA GLN A 32 13.29 0.02 -4.31
C GLN A 32 12.82 1.07 -5.32
N GLU A 33 12.57 0.65 -6.56
CA GLU A 33 12.05 1.55 -7.60
C GLU A 33 10.68 2.12 -7.21
N ILE A 34 9.78 1.30 -6.66
CA ILE A 34 8.47 1.74 -6.20
C ILE A 34 8.61 2.71 -5.02
N LEU A 35 9.42 2.37 -4.03
CA LEU A 35 9.63 3.26 -2.87
C LEU A 35 10.11 4.65 -3.25
N GLN A 36 11.03 4.73 -4.22
CA GLN A 36 11.69 5.99 -4.55
C GLN A 36 10.93 6.81 -5.58
N ASN A 37 10.30 6.15 -6.56
CA ASN A 37 9.84 6.80 -7.78
C ASN A 37 8.33 6.69 -8.05
N SER A 38 7.61 5.86 -7.30
CA SER A 38 6.17 5.70 -7.47
C SER A 38 5.36 6.62 -6.54
N ALA A 39 4.11 6.85 -6.90
CA ALA A 39 3.15 7.57 -6.08
C ALA A 39 1.98 6.67 -5.66
N ILE A 40 1.41 6.95 -4.51
CA ILE A 40 0.13 6.42 -4.08
C ILE A 40 -0.94 7.42 -4.51
N LEU A 41 -1.94 6.92 -5.19
CA LEU A 41 -3.11 7.66 -5.64
C LEU A 41 -4.32 7.22 -4.82
N SER A 42 -5.18 8.17 -4.52
CA SER A 42 -6.50 7.89 -3.97
C SER A 42 -7.56 8.62 -4.77
N SER A 43 -8.66 7.95 -5.05
CA SER A 43 -9.81 8.51 -5.74
C SER A 43 -11.10 8.14 -5.02
N LEU A 44 -12.13 8.97 -5.20
CA LEU A 44 -13.47 8.67 -4.70
C LEU A 44 -13.98 7.39 -5.35
N LYS A 45 -14.43 6.44 -4.53
CA LYS A 45 -15.09 5.21 -4.98
C LYS A 45 -16.60 5.28 -4.79
N ASP A 46 -17.04 5.67 -3.59
CA ASP A 46 -18.46 5.80 -3.26
C ASP A 46 -18.64 6.94 -2.23
N GLN A 47 -19.33 7.99 -2.65
CA GLN A 47 -19.62 9.13 -1.79
C GLN A 47 -20.64 8.81 -0.70
N ALA A 48 -21.56 7.85 -0.95
CA ALA A 48 -22.53 7.44 0.06
C ALA A 48 -21.86 6.78 1.28
N ALA A 49 -20.68 6.21 1.11
CA ALA A 49 -19.87 5.68 2.20
C ALA A 49 -19.19 6.77 3.05
N ASP A 50 -19.15 8.02 2.60
CA ASP A 50 -18.57 9.18 3.30
C ASP A 50 -19.58 10.34 3.40
N GLU A 51 -20.73 10.11 3.99
CA GLU A 51 -21.82 11.10 4.16
C GLU A 51 -21.34 12.41 4.82
N LYS A 52 -20.37 12.30 5.73
CA LYS A 52 -19.82 13.45 6.48
C LYS A 52 -18.64 14.12 5.78
N LEU A 53 -18.29 13.68 4.58
CA LEU A 53 -17.15 14.19 3.79
C LEU A 53 -15.81 14.20 4.55
N VAL A 54 -15.60 13.23 5.44
CA VAL A 54 -14.39 13.11 6.28
C VAL A 54 -13.14 12.87 5.42
N PHE A 55 -13.31 12.17 4.29
CA PHE A 55 -12.22 11.80 3.39
C PHE A 55 -12.14 12.69 2.15
N GLN A 56 -12.88 13.81 2.08
CA GLN A 56 -12.95 14.68 0.91
C GLN A 56 -11.57 15.12 0.38
N ILE A 57 -10.61 15.39 1.27
CA ILE A 57 -9.24 15.78 0.90
C ILE A 57 -8.46 14.67 0.19
N TYR A 58 -8.96 13.43 0.23
CA TYR A 58 -8.37 12.25 -0.41
C TYR A 58 -9.13 11.79 -1.67
N TYR A 59 -10.15 12.52 -2.13
CA TYR A 59 -10.94 12.16 -3.32
C TYR A 59 -10.15 12.31 -4.62
N ASP A 60 -9.14 13.16 -4.63
CA ASP A 60 -8.17 13.32 -5.71
C ASP A 60 -6.80 13.59 -5.08
N PHE A 61 -6.18 12.53 -4.59
CA PHE A 61 -4.94 12.62 -3.83
C PHE A 61 -3.82 11.85 -4.52
N SER A 62 -2.65 12.47 -4.56
CA SER A 62 -1.42 11.85 -5.07
C SER A 62 -0.24 12.26 -4.19
N GLU A 63 0.52 11.28 -3.72
CA GLU A 63 1.76 11.53 -2.98
C GLU A 63 2.81 10.45 -3.26
N LYS A 64 4.08 10.87 -3.37
CA LYS A 64 5.19 9.91 -3.50
C LYS A 64 5.25 8.97 -2.31
N VAL A 65 5.46 7.68 -2.58
CA VAL A 65 5.60 6.64 -1.54
C VAL A 65 6.64 7.05 -0.49
N SER A 66 7.79 7.56 -0.92
CA SER A 66 8.89 8.00 -0.05
C SER A 66 8.56 9.21 0.86
N LYS A 67 7.47 9.92 0.60
CA LYS A 67 7.04 11.09 1.38
C LYS A 67 5.77 10.84 2.19
N MET A 68 5.19 9.63 2.07
CA MET A 68 3.94 9.30 2.73
C MET A 68 4.06 9.42 4.25
N GLN A 69 3.16 10.19 4.84
CA GLN A 69 3.09 10.38 6.29
C GLN A 69 2.16 9.36 6.95
N GLY A 70 2.52 8.89 8.15
CA GLY A 70 1.75 7.86 8.85
C GLY A 70 0.28 8.19 9.03
N TYR A 71 -0.07 9.43 9.41
CA TYR A 71 -1.48 9.82 9.57
C TYR A 71 -2.27 9.75 8.25
N ARG A 72 -1.62 10.03 7.10
CA ARG A 72 -2.25 9.90 5.78
C ARG A 72 -2.45 8.44 5.41
N THR A 73 -1.45 7.59 5.67
CA THR A 73 -1.57 6.14 5.49
C THR A 73 -2.77 5.59 6.25
N LEU A 74 -2.91 5.93 7.53
CA LEU A 74 -4.05 5.48 8.35
C LEU A 74 -5.39 6.04 7.86
N ALA A 75 -5.41 7.30 7.40
CA ALA A 75 -6.62 7.90 6.84
C ALA A 75 -7.04 7.21 5.53
N LEU A 76 -6.11 6.97 4.60
CA LEU A 76 -6.35 6.25 3.36
C LEU A 76 -6.86 4.83 3.61
N ASN A 77 -6.22 4.08 4.52
CA ASN A 77 -6.64 2.73 4.87
C ASN A 77 -8.06 2.71 5.46
N ARG A 78 -8.41 3.71 6.28
CA ARG A 78 -9.75 3.84 6.85
C ARG A 78 -10.78 4.15 5.76
N GLY A 79 -10.49 5.10 4.87
CA GLY A 79 -11.37 5.46 3.76
C GLY A 79 -11.60 4.31 2.78
N GLU A 80 -10.56 3.50 2.52
CA GLU A 80 -10.67 2.28 1.70
C GLU A 80 -11.50 1.20 2.40
N LYS A 81 -11.28 1.00 3.71
CA LYS A 81 -12.00 0.00 4.51
C LYS A 81 -13.52 0.24 4.56
N ILE A 82 -13.95 1.50 4.63
CA ILE A 82 -15.37 1.85 4.60
C ILE A 82 -15.94 1.91 3.17
N GLY A 83 -15.10 1.75 2.15
CA GLY A 83 -15.52 1.75 0.75
C GLY A 83 -15.61 3.14 0.10
N ALA A 84 -15.30 4.23 0.81
CA ALA A 84 -15.34 5.59 0.27
C ALA A 84 -14.21 5.87 -0.74
N LEU A 85 -13.03 5.32 -0.51
CA LEU A 85 -11.85 5.53 -1.34
C LEU A 85 -11.44 4.29 -2.11
N LYS A 86 -10.82 4.50 -3.27
CA LYS A 86 -10.07 3.52 -4.02
C LYS A 86 -8.61 3.96 -4.05
N ILE A 87 -7.71 3.07 -3.60
CA ILE A 87 -6.27 3.33 -3.56
C ILE A 87 -5.59 2.54 -4.67
N SER A 88 -4.63 3.18 -5.33
CA SER A 88 -3.82 2.58 -6.38
C SER A 88 -2.41 3.15 -6.34
N PHE A 89 -1.50 2.52 -7.09
CA PHE A 89 -0.15 3.03 -7.30
C PHE A 89 0.04 3.52 -8.71
N GLU A 90 0.83 4.56 -8.87
CA GLU A 90 1.30 5.04 -10.16
C GLU A 90 2.79 4.71 -10.29
N HIS A 91 3.11 3.91 -11.31
CA HIS A 91 4.46 3.46 -11.58
C HIS A 91 4.94 3.91 -12.95
N ASN A 92 6.26 4.12 -13.09
CA ASN A 92 6.89 4.20 -14.40
C ASN A 92 7.08 2.78 -14.96
N LEU A 93 5.98 2.23 -15.51
CA LEU A 93 5.96 0.86 -16.03
C LEU A 93 7.00 0.62 -17.13
N ASP A 94 7.22 1.60 -18.02
CA ASP A 94 8.20 1.49 -19.10
C ASP A 94 9.62 1.34 -18.56
N LYS A 95 9.98 2.08 -17.52
CA LYS A 95 11.28 1.95 -16.86
C LYS A 95 11.46 0.56 -16.26
N ILE A 96 10.42 0.05 -15.59
CA ILE A 96 10.45 -1.28 -14.98
C ILE A 96 10.61 -2.34 -16.07
N LEU A 97 9.77 -2.33 -17.09
CA LEU A 97 9.86 -3.30 -18.18
C LEU A 97 11.19 -3.25 -18.92
N ARG A 98 11.75 -2.06 -19.17
CA ARG A 98 13.09 -1.91 -19.77
C ARG A 98 14.17 -2.53 -18.91
N PHE A 99 14.14 -2.34 -17.61
CA PHE A 99 15.11 -2.94 -16.69
C PHE A 99 15.07 -4.47 -16.77
N PHE A 100 13.88 -5.06 -16.81
CA PHE A 100 13.72 -6.50 -16.96
C PHE A 100 14.20 -6.98 -18.34
N ALA A 101 13.86 -6.26 -19.42
CA ALA A 101 14.29 -6.62 -20.78
C ALA A 101 15.82 -6.63 -20.95
N ILE A 102 16.54 -5.75 -20.26
CA ILE A 102 18.03 -5.74 -20.28
C ILE A 102 18.57 -7.02 -19.61
N ARG A 103 17.90 -7.55 -18.61
CA ARG A 103 18.32 -8.77 -17.90
C ARG A 103 18.11 -10.03 -18.72
N PHE A 104 17.18 -9.99 -19.68
CA PHE A 104 16.87 -11.08 -20.60
C PHE A 104 17.15 -10.64 -22.05
N PRO A 105 18.42 -10.69 -22.51
CA PRO A 105 18.82 -10.08 -23.77
C PRO A 105 18.30 -10.81 -25.03
N GLN A 106 17.72 -12.00 -24.88
CA GLN A 106 17.13 -12.74 -25.98
C GLN A 106 15.80 -12.09 -26.37
N LYS A 107 15.77 -11.39 -27.49
CA LYS A 107 14.57 -10.77 -28.05
C LYS A 107 13.68 -11.83 -28.69
N ASN A 108 12.71 -12.29 -27.96
CA ASN A 108 11.68 -13.21 -28.41
C ASN A 108 10.33 -12.74 -27.85
N SER A 109 9.29 -12.73 -28.68
CA SER A 109 7.95 -12.28 -28.27
C SER A 109 7.41 -13.05 -27.05
N TYR A 110 7.73 -14.31 -26.89
CA TYR A 110 7.34 -15.12 -25.73
C TYR A 110 8.04 -14.68 -24.44
N ILE A 111 9.30 -14.28 -24.52
CA ILE A 111 10.05 -13.76 -23.37
C ILE A 111 9.50 -12.38 -22.99
N GLU A 112 9.20 -11.51 -23.95
CA GLU A 112 8.59 -10.20 -23.71
C GLU A 112 7.21 -10.35 -23.05
N GLU A 113 6.42 -11.30 -23.50
CA GLU A 113 5.14 -11.65 -22.91
C GLU A 113 5.32 -12.15 -21.47
N ALA A 114 6.24 -13.09 -21.22
CA ALA A 114 6.53 -13.61 -19.90
C ALA A 114 6.98 -12.49 -18.93
N ILE A 115 7.86 -11.58 -19.36
CA ILE A 115 8.29 -10.42 -18.58
C ILE A 115 7.08 -9.53 -18.25
N SER A 116 6.26 -9.20 -19.25
CA SER A 116 5.08 -8.35 -19.05
C SER A 116 4.10 -8.97 -18.05
N GLN A 117 3.87 -10.28 -18.17
CA GLN A 117 3.00 -11.01 -17.25
C GLN A 117 3.58 -11.08 -15.84
N ALA A 118 4.88 -11.42 -15.69
CA ALA A 118 5.57 -11.47 -14.41
C ALA A 118 5.50 -10.11 -13.69
N VAL A 119 5.84 -9.03 -14.39
CA VAL A 119 5.81 -7.68 -13.82
C VAL A 119 4.40 -7.27 -13.43
N LYS A 120 3.46 -7.26 -14.39
CA LYS A 120 2.13 -6.67 -14.17
C LYS A 120 1.23 -7.50 -13.27
N LYS A 121 1.28 -8.85 -13.39
CA LYS A 121 0.33 -9.72 -12.68
C LYS A 121 0.89 -10.26 -11.35
N LYS A 122 2.21 -10.32 -11.18
CA LYS A 122 2.83 -10.95 -10.00
C LYS A 122 3.69 -9.99 -9.18
N ILE A 123 4.73 -9.39 -9.79
CA ILE A 123 5.72 -8.63 -9.04
C ILE A 123 5.14 -7.31 -8.52
N LEU A 124 4.56 -6.48 -9.39
CA LEU A 124 3.99 -5.19 -8.97
C LEU A 124 2.93 -5.36 -7.86
N PRO A 125 1.88 -6.20 -8.03
CA PRO A 125 0.90 -6.37 -6.97
C PRO A 125 1.46 -6.90 -5.65
N ALA A 126 2.51 -7.74 -5.71
CA ALA A 126 3.16 -8.26 -4.52
C ALA A 126 3.98 -7.17 -3.80
N MET A 127 4.72 -6.34 -4.55
CA MET A 127 5.51 -5.24 -3.97
C MET A 127 4.62 -4.12 -3.43
N GLU A 128 3.53 -3.79 -4.13
CA GLU A 128 2.53 -2.83 -3.65
C GLU A 128 1.93 -3.26 -2.32
N ARG A 129 1.50 -4.52 -2.21
CA ARG A 129 0.98 -5.06 -0.95
C ARG A 129 2.01 -4.98 0.18
N ARG A 130 3.25 -5.39 -0.11
CA ARG A 130 4.34 -5.34 0.87
C ARG A 130 4.59 -3.91 1.35
N ILE A 131 4.71 -2.94 0.45
CA ILE A 131 4.93 -1.52 0.79
C ILE A 131 3.75 -0.99 1.60
N ARG A 132 2.51 -1.31 1.22
CA ARG A 132 1.33 -0.89 2.00
C ARG A 132 1.32 -1.47 3.41
N THR A 133 1.72 -2.73 3.57
CA THR A 133 1.84 -3.36 4.90
C THR A 133 2.88 -2.63 5.73
N GLU A 134 4.09 -2.43 5.21
CA GLU A 134 5.18 -1.73 5.91
C GLU A 134 4.79 -0.29 6.29
N LEU A 135 4.19 0.48 5.36
CA LEU A 135 3.69 1.83 5.66
C LEU A 135 2.61 1.84 6.74
N THR A 136 1.77 0.80 6.78
CA THR A 136 0.72 0.68 7.80
C THR A 136 1.30 0.35 9.16
N GLU A 137 2.21 -0.61 9.24
CA GLU A 137 2.89 -1.02 10.48
C GLU A 137 3.67 0.16 11.09
N ASP A 138 4.43 0.89 10.27
CA ASP A 138 5.16 2.09 10.71
C ASP A 138 4.20 3.18 11.21
N ALA A 139 3.09 3.40 10.49
CA ALA A 139 2.09 4.39 10.86
C ALA A 139 1.37 4.04 12.16
N GLU A 140 1.02 2.78 12.36
CA GLU A 140 0.38 2.29 13.59
C GLU A 140 1.34 2.39 14.79
N ALA A 141 2.60 1.98 14.63
CA ALA A 141 3.61 2.10 15.67
C ALA A 141 3.81 3.55 16.10
N GLY A 142 3.90 4.48 15.14
CA GLY A 142 4.00 5.91 15.41
C GLY A 142 2.76 6.48 16.11
N ALA A 143 1.57 6.07 15.71
CA ALA A 143 0.33 6.51 16.33
C ALA A 143 0.18 6.00 17.77
N ILE A 144 0.55 4.75 18.04
CA ILE A 144 0.54 4.17 19.39
C ILE A 144 1.54 4.91 20.29
N SER A 145 2.74 5.21 19.79
CA SER A 145 3.76 5.94 20.55
C SER A 145 3.26 7.34 20.94
N LEU A 146 2.70 8.08 19.98
CA LEU A 146 2.13 9.42 20.21
C LEU A 146 0.96 9.37 21.21
N PHE A 147 0.07 8.40 21.07
CA PHE A 147 -1.05 8.21 21.99
C PHE A 147 -0.55 7.93 23.41
N SER A 148 0.44 7.05 23.57
CA SER A 148 1.04 6.71 24.87
C SER A 148 1.65 7.92 25.54
N GLU A 149 2.36 8.77 24.79
CA GLU A 149 2.94 10.01 25.29
C GLU A 149 1.86 11.00 25.74
N ASN A 150 0.84 11.21 24.92
CA ASN A 150 -0.27 12.10 25.25
C ASN A 150 -1.04 11.62 26.48
N LEU A 151 -1.32 10.31 26.57
CA LEU A 151 -1.98 9.71 27.73
C LEU A 151 -1.14 9.89 29.00
N ARG A 152 0.18 9.63 28.92
CA ARG A 152 1.09 9.86 30.04
C ARG A 152 1.06 11.30 30.52
N ASN A 153 1.13 12.27 29.61
CA ASN A 153 1.09 13.68 29.93
C ASN A 153 -0.24 14.07 30.58
N LEU A 154 -1.36 13.52 30.10
CA LEU A 154 -2.67 13.74 30.70
C LEU A 154 -2.77 13.17 32.12
N LEU A 155 -2.27 11.96 32.34
CA LEU A 155 -2.32 11.30 33.65
C LEU A 155 -1.36 11.91 34.68
N LEU A 156 -0.29 12.58 34.24
CA LEU A 156 0.67 13.26 35.08
C LEU A 156 0.34 14.72 35.37
N VAL A 157 -0.86 15.18 34.98
CA VAL A 157 -1.33 16.54 35.38
C VAL A 157 -1.37 16.66 36.88
N PRO A 158 -0.76 17.72 37.51
CA PRO A 158 -0.74 17.89 38.94
C PRO A 158 -2.15 17.91 39.53
N PRO A 159 -2.34 17.28 40.72
CA PRO A 159 -3.65 17.27 41.36
C PRO A 159 -4.08 18.67 41.81
N LEU A 160 -5.36 18.94 41.79
CA LEU A 160 -5.95 20.16 42.30
C LEU A 160 -5.82 20.18 43.82
N LYS A 161 -4.86 20.97 44.35
CA LYS A 161 -4.64 21.09 45.79
C LYS A 161 -5.74 21.92 46.45
N GLY A 162 -6.27 21.45 47.59
CA GLY A 162 -7.23 22.18 48.41
C GLY A 162 -8.61 22.37 47.79
N LYS A 163 -8.97 21.56 46.78
CA LYS A 163 -10.30 21.54 46.15
C LYS A 163 -10.99 20.21 46.37
N THR A 164 -12.30 20.26 46.59
CA THR A 164 -13.16 19.06 46.51
C THR A 164 -13.53 18.87 45.06
N VAL A 165 -13.29 17.69 44.52
CA VAL A 165 -13.53 17.35 43.12
C VAL A 165 -14.63 16.28 43.03
N LEU A 166 -15.67 16.53 42.28
CA LEU A 166 -16.67 15.54 41.91
C LEU A 166 -16.32 14.99 40.53
N GLY A 167 -16.00 13.70 40.43
CA GLY A 167 -15.86 13.00 39.15
C GLY A 167 -17.24 12.51 38.70
N PHE A 168 -17.66 12.93 37.52
CA PHE A 168 -18.89 12.46 36.89
C PHE A 168 -18.57 11.83 35.56
N ASP A 169 -18.78 10.52 35.45
CA ASP A 169 -18.61 9.75 34.21
C ASP A 169 -19.99 9.17 33.81
N PRO A 170 -20.67 9.76 32.81
CA PRO A 170 -22.00 9.32 32.41
C PRO A 170 -22.04 7.95 31.76
N ALA A 171 -20.91 7.26 31.59
CA ALA A 171 -20.72 6.04 30.85
C ALA A 171 -21.46 6.00 29.49
N PHE A 172 -20.98 5.24 28.52
CA PHE A 172 -21.55 5.26 27.16
C PHE A 172 -22.89 4.50 27.06
N ARG A 173 -23.15 3.54 27.95
CA ARG A 173 -24.36 2.69 27.93
C ARG A 173 -25.23 2.71 29.16
N THR A 174 -24.64 2.93 30.31
CA THR A 174 -25.33 2.74 31.61
C THR A 174 -25.04 3.88 32.58
N GLY A 175 -24.72 5.03 32.12
CA GLY A 175 -24.38 6.28 32.83
C GLY A 175 -24.65 6.31 34.29
#